data_9b2421f672e523f149a382c5c50ee1a7
#
_entry.id   9b2421f672e523f149a382c5c50ee1a7
#
_cell.length_a   1.000
_cell.length_b   1.000
_cell.length_c   1.000
_cell.angle_alpha   90.00
_cell.angle_beta   90.00
_cell.angle_gamma   90.00
#
_symmetry.space_group_name_H-M   'P 1'
#
loop_
_entity.id
_entity.type
_entity.pdbx_description
1 polymer ?
#
loop_
_entity_poly.entity_id
_entity_poly.type
_entity_poly.pdbx_seq_one_letter_code
_entity_poly.pdbx_strand_id
1 'polypeptide(L)'
;GTHFGGSRLSNVRLEIFEQAENYLAEWTGAEAALTVSSGTLAGQLVVKTLHNRGKFYFAPQVHPALLGEGKYSKLDFQEWTNFILQETHPSTTPLILFSNTLNPLKANLYDFTWLQQLPSHIPITLVLDDSHGIGITGKNGAGVFATLQLPENVGLVVIASLGKALSMPGGVVLGSKKFIQNIWQSPHFGGASPITPAYLHAFLQAQDLYEQQRQILFQNIEFFNSQLELPTLFQTFGNFPVFYTKENNLADFLQQHKVLISSFSYPTTQSETITRVVLNAEHTRTDLTQLTHFIQEFVALTHP
;
A
#
# COMPACT_ATOMS: atom_id res chain seq x y z
N GLY A 1 -2.14 31.04 -3.80
CA GLY A 1 -1.98 30.28 -2.55
C GLY A 1 -1.77 28.80 -2.79
N THR A 2 -1.38 28.05 -1.76
CA THR A 2 -1.10 26.62 -1.87
C THR A 2 -2.36 25.77 -1.75
N HIS A 3 -3.44 26.32 -1.24
CA HIS A 3 -4.69 25.62 -0.98
C HIS A 3 -5.83 26.12 -1.86
N PHE A 4 -6.71 25.21 -2.26
CA PHE A 4 -7.95 25.51 -2.97
C PHE A 4 -9.12 24.95 -2.17
N GLY A 5 -9.92 25.84 -1.56
CA GLY A 5 -11.03 25.47 -0.67
C GLY A 5 -12.34 25.12 -1.36
N GLY A 6 -12.40 25.19 -2.70
CA GLY A 6 -13.59 24.85 -3.47
C GLY A 6 -13.80 23.34 -3.60
N SER A 7 -15.05 22.89 -3.61
CA SER A 7 -15.38 21.50 -3.91
C SER A 7 -14.94 21.12 -5.33
N ARG A 8 -14.46 19.89 -5.49
CA ARG A 8 -14.14 19.31 -6.80
C ARG A 8 -15.36 19.23 -7.73
N LEU A 9 -16.58 19.29 -7.18
CA LEU A 9 -17.85 19.28 -7.94
C LEU A 9 -18.33 20.69 -8.31
N SER A 10 -17.61 21.76 -7.91
CA SER A 10 -17.98 23.13 -8.27
C SER A 10 -17.82 23.41 -9.77
N ASN A 11 -18.37 24.52 -10.22
CA ASN A 11 -18.21 25.02 -11.58
C ASN A 11 -16.80 25.56 -11.88
N VAL A 12 -16.00 25.86 -10.84
CA VAL A 12 -14.59 26.23 -10.96
C VAL A 12 -13.73 25.01 -10.69
N ARG A 13 -13.02 24.55 -11.71
CA ARG A 13 -12.16 23.37 -11.64
C ARG A 13 -10.73 23.76 -12.01
N LEU A 14 -9.78 23.32 -11.21
CA LEU A 14 -8.37 23.49 -11.52
C LEU A 14 -7.89 22.33 -12.37
N GLU A 15 -7.28 22.63 -13.50
CA GLU A 15 -6.75 21.64 -14.46
C GLU A 15 -5.72 20.69 -13.85
N ILE A 16 -4.99 21.15 -12.83
CA ILE A 16 -3.94 20.37 -12.15
C ILE A 16 -4.46 19.04 -11.61
N PHE A 17 -5.73 18.96 -11.19
CA PHE A 17 -6.32 17.70 -10.73
C PHE A 17 -6.44 16.70 -11.88
N GLU A 18 -6.94 17.13 -13.02
CA GLU A 18 -7.10 16.30 -14.20
C GLU A 18 -5.72 15.85 -14.73
N GLN A 19 -4.76 16.77 -14.79
CA GLN A 19 -3.38 16.47 -15.21
C GLN A 19 -2.75 15.39 -14.31
N ALA A 20 -2.88 15.53 -12.99
CA ALA A 20 -2.32 14.57 -12.06
C ALA A 20 -3.06 13.21 -12.08
N GLU A 21 -4.37 13.21 -12.24
CA GLU A 21 -5.18 12.00 -12.33
C GLU A 21 -4.91 11.24 -13.63
N ASN A 22 -4.77 11.94 -14.76
CA ASN A 22 -4.38 11.34 -16.03
C ASN A 22 -2.97 10.73 -15.95
N TYR A 23 -2.02 11.47 -15.36
CA TYR A 23 -0.66 10.95 -15.15
C TYR A 23 -0.66 9.69 -14.26
N LEU A 24 -1.38 9.72 -13.12
CA LEU A 24 -1.47 8.59 -12.21
C LEU A 24 -2.12 7.36 -12.88
N ALA A 25 -3.16 7.57 -13.69
CA ALA A 25 -3.80 6.50 -14.44
C ALA A 25 -2.83 5.87 -15.45
N GLU A 26 -2.15 6.69 -16.26
CA GLU A 26 -1.16 6.24 -17.24
C GLU A 26 0.01 5.51 -16.58
N TRP A 27 0.61 6.10 -15.53
CA TRP A 27 1.75 5.52 -14.83
C TRP A 27 1.43 4.17 -14.21
N THR A 28 0.24 4.02 -13.61
CA THR A 28 -0.17 2.77 -12.94
C THR A 28 -0.80 1.75 -13.88
N GLY A 29 -1.20 2.16 -15.10
CA GLY A 29 -1.92 1.32 -16.06
C GLY A 29 -3.42 1.19 -15.77
N ALA A 30 -3.99 2.06 -14.92
CA ALA A 30 -5.42 2.11 -14.66
C ALA A 30 -6.18 2.85 -15.79
N GLU A 31 -7.47 2.56 -15.98
CA GLU A 31 -8.29 3.31 -16.93
C GLU A 31 -8.55 4.76 -16.46
N ALA A 32 -8.62 4.96 -15.15
CA ALA A 32 -8.82 6.26 -14.52
C ALA A 32 -8.30 6.29 -13.10
N ALA A 33 -7.96 7.48 -12.62
CA ALA A 33 -7.56 7.77 -11.26
C ALA A 33 -8.42 8.89 -10.68
N LEU A 34 -8.56 8.92 -9.35
CA LEU A 34 -9.21 9.99 -8.60
C LEU A 34 -8.37 10.32 -7.38
N THR A 35 -7.89 11.56 -7.30
CA THR A 35 -7.12 12.04 -6.16
C THR A 35 -8.03 12.56 -5.04
N VAL A 36 -7.64 12.27 -3.80
CA VAL A 36 -8.36 12.64 -2.57
C VAL A 36 -7.36 13.10 -1.51
N SER A 37 -7.84 13.69 -0.42
CA SER A 37 -6.97 14.28 0.62
C SER A 37 -6.19 13.26 1.44
N SER A 38 -6.54 11.98 1.43
CA SER A 38 -5.80 10.93 2.15
C SER A 38 -6.11 9.53 1.62
N GLY A 39 -5.20 8.57 1.85
CA GLY A 39 -5.46 7.15 1.58
C GLY A 39 -6.66 6.61 2.37
N THR A 40 -6.86 7.09 3.60
CA THR A 40 -8.03 6.70 4.41
C THR A 40 -9.34 7.14 3.76
N LEU A 41 -9.41 8.36 3.25
CA LEU A 41 -10.59 8.83 2.51
C LEU A 41 -10.80 8.02 1.22
N ALA A 42 -9.72 7.68 0.50
CA ALA A 42 -9.80 6.81 -0.67
C ALA A 42 -10.50 5.48 -0.34
N GLY A 43 -10.06 4.81 0.73
CA GLY A 43 -10.67 3.56 1.20
C GLY A 43 -12.13 3.72 1.60
N GLN A 44 -12.45 4.73 2.38
CA GLN A 44 -13.83 4.99 2.81
C GLN A 44 -14.78 5.27 1.64
N LEU A 45 -14.34 6.02 0.63
CA LEU A 45 -15.12 6.29 -0.57
C LEU A 45 -15.39 5.01 -1.37
N VAL A 46 -14.38 4.14 -1.51
CA VAL A 46 -14.53 2.85 -2.20
C VAL A 46 -15.50 1.95 -1.45
N VAL A 47 -15.36 1.78 -0.13
CA VAL A 47 -16.27 0.96 0.69
C VAL A 47 -17.71 1.46 0.58
N LYS A 48 -17.93 2.77 0.69
CA LYS A 48 -19.26 3.37 0.56
C LYS A 48 -19.85 3.22 -0.84
N THR A 49 -19.03 3.35 -1.88
CA THR A 49 -19.47 3.19 -3.28
C THR A 49 -19.86 1.75 -3.59
N LEU A 50 -19.22 0.78 -2.94
CA LEU A 50 -19.50 -0.65 -3.11
C LEU A 50 -20.58 -1.17 -2.16
N HIS A 51 -21.04 -0.37 -1.21
CA HIS A 51 -22.12 -0.78 -0.28
C HIS A 51 -23.34 -1.26 -1.07
N ASN A 52 -23.91 -2.40 -0.67
CA ASN A 52 -25.04 -3.08 -1.31
C ASN A 52 -24.80 -3.57 -2.76
N ARG A 53 -23.54 -3.63 -3.25
CA ARG A 53 -23.24 -4.14 -4.58
C ARG A 53 -22.79 -5.60 -4.62
N GLY A 54 -22.66 -6.25 -3.46
CA GLY A 54 -22.23 -7.63 -3.32
C GLY A 54 -21.93 -7.99 -1.86
N LYS A 55 -21.50 -9.24 -1.64
CA LYS A 55 -21.09 -9.74 -0.33
C LYS A 55 -19.63 -9.35 -0.08
N PHE A 56 -19.37 -8.70 1.04
CA PHE A 56 -18.05 -8.23 1.44
C PHE A 56 -17.27 -9.32 2.14
N TYR A 57 -16.00 -9.51 1.73
CA TYR A 57 -15.02 -10.37 2.36
C TYR A 57 -13.73 -9.60 2.60
N PHE A 58 -13.25 -9.62 3.83
CA PHE A 58 -12.05 -8.90 4.23
C PHE A 58 -10.93 -9.90 4.49
N ALA A 59 -9.81 -9.70 3.80
CA ALA A 59 -8.60 -10.46 4.07
C ALA A 59 -8.05 -10.17 5.49
N PRO A 60 -7.24 -11.08 6.06
CA PRO A 60 -6.56 -10.81 7.31
C PRO A 60 -5.69 -9.55 7.20
N GLN A 61 -5.65 -8.77 8.27
CA GLN A 61 -4.82 -7.55 8.37
C GLN A 61 -5.10 -6.49 7.28
N VAL A 62 -6.29 -6.53 6.64
CA VAL A 62 -6.70 -5.47 5.73
C VAL A 62 -6.66 -4.12 6.45
N HIS A 63 -6.22 -3.08 5.75
CA HIS A 63 -6.09 -1.76 6.35
C HIS A 63 -7.44 -1.23 6.86
N PRO A 64 -7.50 -0.60 8.06
CA PRO A 64 -8.76 -0.09 8.65
C PRO A 64 -9.57 0.81 7.72
N ALA A 65 -8.92 1.54 6.80
CA ALA A 65 -9.60 2.38 5.81
C ALA A 65 -10.56 1.58 4.90
N LEU A 66 -10.26 0.29 4.64
CA LEU A 66 -11.09 -0.61 3.84
C LEU A 66 -12.07 -1.43 4.69
N LEU A 67 -11.84 -1.57 5.99
CA LEU A 67 -12.64 -2.45 6.84
C LEU A 67 -14.07 -1.93 7.03
N GLY A 68 -14.27 -0.60 7.05
CA GLY A 68 -15.57 0.00 7.34
C GLY A 68 -16.13 -0.48 8.68
N GLU A 69 -17.37 -1.00 8.68
CA GLU A 69 -18.00 -1.63 9.84
C GLU A 69 -17.74 -3.16 9.92
N GLY A 70 -16.89 -3.67 9.01
CA GLY A 70 -16.53 -5.08 8.95
C GLY A 70 -15.67 -5.53 10.13
N LYS A 71 -15.40 -6.83 10.18
CA LYS A 71 -14.51 -7.43 11.18
C LYS A 71 -13.30 -8.03 10.50
N TYR A 72 -12.15 -7.94 11.14
CA TYR A 72 -10.95 -8.63 10.69
C TYR A 72 -11.16 -10.14 10.61
N SER A 73 -10.67 -10.75 9.55
CA SER A 73 -10.55 -12.21 9.47
C SER A 73 -9.59 -12.70 10.55
N LYS A 74 -9.93 -13.82 11.21
CA LYS A 74 -9.05 -14.52 12.15
C LYS A 74 -8.17 -15.56 11.45
N LEU A 75 -8.46 -15.83 10.18
CA LEU A 75 -7.70 -16.76 9.33
C LEU A 75 -6.36 -16.12 8.94
N ASP A 76 -5.39 -16.93 8.58
CA ASP A 76 -4.26 -16.43 7.82
C ASP A 76 -4.65 -16.19 6.35
N PHE A 77 -3.72 -15.66 5.54
CA PHE A 77 -4.06 -15.30 4.15
C PHE A 77 -4.38 -16.54 3.30
N GLN A 78 -3.68 -17.64 3.48
CA GLN A 78 -3.92 -18.89 2.74
C GLN A 78 -5.24 -19.54 3.16
N GLU A 79 -5.53 -19.57 4.45
CA GLU A 79 -6.81 -20.07 4.96
C GLU A 79 -7.98 -19.22 4.44
N TRP A 80 -7.80 -17.88 4.41
CA TRP A 80 -8.79 -16.97 3.87
C TRP A 80 -9.06 -17.19 2.38
N THR A 81 -8.02 -17.39 1.56
CA THR A 81 -8.18 -17.68 0.13
C THR A 81 -8.91 -19.00 -0.10
N ASN A 82 -8.57 -20.03 0.66
CA ASN A 82 -9.26 -21.33 0.61
C ASN A 82 -10.74 -21.20 1.04
N PHE A 83 -11.01 -20.41 2.07
CA PHE A 83 -12.38 -20.13 2.48
C PHE A 83 -13.18 -19.41 1.38
N ILE A 84 -12.60 -18.40 0.70
CA ILE A 84 -13.27 -17.71 -0.41
C ILE A 84 -13.56 -18.69 -1.56
N LEU A 85 -12.63 -19.56 -1.92
CA LEU A 85 -12.83 -20.58 -2.97
C LEU A 85 -14.00 -21.51 -2.64
N GLN A 86 -14.16 -21.93 -1.38
CA GLN A 86 -15.26 -22.78 -0.94
C GLN A 86 -16.60 -22.02 -0.95
N GLU A 87 -16.64 -20.78 -0.47
CA GLU A 87 -17.85 -19.95 -0.42
C GLU A 87 -18.41 -19.59 -1.80
N THR A 88 -17.56 -19.58 -2.84
CA THR A 88 -17.98 -19.19 -4.18
C THR A 88 -18.72 -20.27 -4.95
N HIS A 89 -18.55 -21.55 -4.61
CA HIS A 89 -19.13 -22.65 -5.38
C HIS A 89 -20.66 -22.67 -5.49
N PRO A 90 -21.46 -22.33 -4.44
CA PRO A 90 -22.91 -22.28 -4.56
C PRO A 90 -23.49 -20.88 -4.85
N SER A 91 -22.66 -19.84 -4.95
CA SER A 91 -23.15 -18.46 -4.95
C SER A 91 -23.39 -17.93 -6.36
N THR A 92 -24.45 -17.10 -6.52
CA THR A 92 -24.67 -16.22 -7.68
C THR A 92 -24.53 -14.75 -7.31
N THR A 93 -24.32 -14.46 -6.04
CA THR A 93 -24.21 -13.07 -5.53
C THR A 93 -22.83 -12.51 -5.88
N PRO A 94 -22.73 -11.29 -6.40
CA PRO A 94 -21.44 -10.64 -6.61
C PRO A 94 -20.59 -10.56 -5.34
N LEU A 95 -19.28 -10.74 -5.47
CA LEU A 95 -18.35 -10.70 -4.35
C LEU A 95 -17.49 -9.46 -4.40
N ILE A 96 -17.19 -8.92 -3.22
CA ILE A 96 -16.29 -7.79 -3.07
C ILE A 96 -15.21 -8.22 -2.08
N LEU A 97 -14.00 -8.37 -2.57
CA LEU A 97 -12.86 -8.88 -1.82
C LEU A 97 -11.92 -7.71 -1.48
N PHE A 98 -11.70 -7.48 -0.20
CA PHE A 98 -10.81 -6.44 0.28
C PHE A 98 -9.51 -7.03 0.82
N SER A 99 -8.38 -6.55 0.35
CA SER A 99 -7.05 -6.97 0.81
C SER A 99 -6.05 -5.81 0.71
N ASN A 100 -4.89 -5.97 1.34
CA ASN A 100 -3.70 -5.21 0.99
C ASN A 100 -2.97 -5.95 -0.15
N THR A 101 -2.11 -5.29 -0.88
CA THR A 101 -1.23 -5.92 -1.88
C THR A 101 -0.11 -6.71 -1.24
N LEU A 102 0.30 -6.29 -0.06
CA LEU A 102 1.39 -6.88 0.73
C LEU A 102 1.14 -6.63 2.23
N ASN A 103 1.82 -7.40 3.06
CA ASN A 103 1.88 -7.13 4.50
C ASN A 103 3.09 -6.22 4.81
N PRO A 104 2.87 -4.93 5.05
CA PRO A 104 3.98 -4.00 5.28
C PRO A 104 4.59 -4.16 6.68
N LEU A 105 3.92 -4.84 7.60
CA LEU A 105 4.38 -5.05 8.96
C LEU A 105 5.42 -6.17 9.01
N LYS A 106 5.16 -7.27 8.29
CA LYS A 106 6.01 -8.47 8.26
C LYS A 106 6.74 -8.64 6.92
N ALA A 107 6.71 -7.63 6.04
CA ALA A 107 7.37 -7.64 4.72
C ALA A 107 7.07 -8.91 3.90
N ASN A 108 5.79 -9.21 3.70
CA ASN A 108 5.32 -10.34 2.88
C ASN A 108 4.52 -9.83 1.69
N LEU A 109 4.83 -10.32 0.52
CA LEU A 109 4.00 -10.13 -0.67
C LEU A 109 2.84 -11.14 -0.67
N TYR A 110 1.62 -10.68 -0.98
CA TYR A 110 0.48 -11.58 -1.15
C TYR A 110 0.40 -12.09 -2.58
N ASP A 111 0.11 -13.38 -2.72
CA ASP A 111 -0.12 -14.01 -4.01
C ASP A 111 -1.62 -13.97 -4.36
N PHE A 112 -1.95 -13.46 -5.53
CA PHE A 112 -3.31 -13.38 -6.06
C PHE A 112 -3.58 -14.35 -7.21
N THR A 113 -2.67 -15.28 -7.52
CA THR A 113 -2.84 -16.28 -8.58
C THR A 113 -4.03 -17.21 -8.34
N TRP A 114 -4.41 -17.42 -7.09
CA TRP A 114 -5.59 -18.21 -6.71
C TRP A 114 -6.91 -17.67 -7.28
N LEU A 115 -6.97 -16.38 -7.64
CA LEU A 115 -8.15 -15.80 -8.30
C LEU A 115 -8.51 -16.48 -9.61
N GLN A 116 -7.54 -17.10 -10.29
CA GLN A 116 -7.76 -17.89 -11.51
C GLN A 116 -8.63 -19.14 -11.26
N GLN A 117 -8.78 -19.57 -10.01
CA GLN A 117 -9.58 -20.73 -9.62
C GLN A 117 -11.04 -20.36 -9.30
N LEU A 118 -11.35 -19.05 -9.27
CA LEU A 118 -12.71 -18.59 -8.98
C LEU A 118 -13.67 -18.88 -10.16
N PRO A 119 -14.95 -19.19 -9.88
CA PRO A 119 -15.95 -19.43 -10.92
C PRO A 119 -16.14 -18.20 -11.80
N SER A 120 -16.10 -18.39 -13.14
CA SER A 120 -16.19 -17.28 -14.10
C SER A 120 -17.57 -16.60 -14.17
N HIS A 121 -18.61 -17.27 -13.68
CA HIS A 121 -19.98 -16.74 -13.72
C HIS A 121 -20.32 -15.75 -12.60
N ILE A 122 -19.45 -15.62 -11.59
CA ILE A 122 -19.66 -14.70 -10.45
C ILE A 122 -18.91 -13.39 -10.71
N PRO A 123 -19.60 -12.23 -10.75
CA PRO A 123 -18.93 -10.95 -10.79
C PRO A 123 -18.14 -10.69 -9.49
N ILE A 124 -16.88 -10.36 -9.60
CA ILE A 124 -16.00 -10.11 -8.46
C ILE A 124 -15.41 -8.71 -8.59
N THR A 125 -15.38 -7.97 -7.48
CA THR A 125 -14.59 -6.74 -7.38
C THR A 125 -13.47 -6.98 -6.36
N LEU A 126 -12.23 -6.96 -6.83
CA LEU A 126 -11.04 -6.99 -5.98
C LEU A 126 -10.65 -5.56 -5.62
N VAL A 127 -10.63 -5.25 -4.34
CA VAL A 127 -10.20 -3.95 -3.80
C VAL A 127 -8.90 -4.14 -3.05
N LEU A 128 -7.84 -3.49 -3.50
CA LEU A 128 -6.50 -3.60 -2.92
C LEU A 128 -6.01 -2.27 -2.37
N ASP A 129 -5.46 -2.30 -1.16
CA ASP A 129 -4.66 -1.20 -0.62
C ASP A 129 -3.19 -1.42 -1.01
N ASP A 130 -2.70 -0.57 -1.92
CA ASP A 130 -1.31 -0.55 -2.41
C ASP A 130 -0.48 0.60 -1.84
N SER A 131 -0.89 1.14 -0.70
CA SER A 131 -0.22 2.28 -0.06
C SER A 131 1.25 2.04 0.25
N HIS A 132 1.69 0.79 0.37
CA HIS A 132 3.08 0.43 0.59
C HIS A 132 3.79 -0.08 -0.67
N GLY A 133 3.05 -0.31 -1.76
CA GLY A 133 3.61 -0.74 -3.04
C GLY A 133 3.87 0.42 -3.99
N ILE A 134 2.90 1.34 -4.14
CA ILE A 134 3.05 2.49 -5.04
C ILE A 134 4.31 3.32 -4.69
N GLY A 135 5.09 3.67 -5.70
CA GLY A 135 6.40 4.31 -5.56
C GLY A 135 7.56 3.33 -5.43
N ILE A 136 7.30 2.04 -5.09
CA ILE A 136 8.32 1.02 -4.81
C ILE A 136 8.19 -0.18 -5.74
N THR A 137 7.01 -0.85 -5.72
CA THR A 137 6.77 -2.09 -6.46
C THR A 137 6.27 -1.84 -7.88
N GLY A 138 6.25 -2.88 -8.70
CA GLY A 138 5.84 -2.78 -10.09
C GLY A 138 6.89 -2.09 -10.98
N LYS A 139 6.61 -2.03 -12.28
CA LYS A 139 7.50 -1.36 -13.24
C LYS A 139 7.55 0.15 -12.91
N ASN A 140 8.75 0.67 -12.72
CA ASN A 140 8.98 2.08 -12.40
C ASN A 140 8.23 2.58 -11.15
N GLY A 141 7.98 1.70 -10.17
CA GLY A 141 7.24 2.06 -8.95
C GLY A 141 5.74 2.26 -9.14
N ALA A 142 5.18 1.80 -10.25
CA ALA A 142 3.77 2.00 -10.58
C ALA A 142 2.78 1.22 -9.69
N GLY A 143 3.30 0.42 -8.75
CA GLY A 143 2.47 -0.40 -7.87
C GLY A 143 1.91 -1.64 -8.55
N VAL A 144 0.83 -2.17 -7.98
CA VAL A 144 0.30 -3.49 -8.35
C VAL A 144 -0.63 -3.48 -9.57
N PHE A 145 -1.25 -2.35 -9.91
CA PHE A 145 -2.40 -2.32 -10.82
C PHE A 145 -2.13 -3.00 -12.16
N ALA A 146 -1.03 -2.68 -12.84
CA ALA A 146 -0.67 -3.27 -14.13
C ALA A 146 0.06 -4.63 -14.03
N THR A 147 0.32 -5.13 -12.82
CA THR A 147 1.10 -6.38 -12.62
C THR A 147 0.21 -7.60 -12.43
N LEU A 148 -1.05 -7.40 -12.05
CA LEU A 148 -2.00 -8.49 -11.78
C LEU A 148 -2.63 -8.99 -13.06
N GLN A 149 -2.57 -10.31 -13.26
CA GLN A 149 -3.32 -11.01 -14.29
C GLN A 149 -4.61 -11.52 -13.67
N LEU A 150 -5.72 -10.86 -13.97
CA LEU A 150 -7.04 -11.17 -13.39
C LEU A 150 -7.93 -11.86 -14.41
N PRO A 151 -8.82 -12.80 -13.96
CA PRO A 151 -9.89 -13.34 -14.78
C PRO A 151 -10.84 -12.22 -15.26
N GLU A 152 -11.51 -12.43 -16.39
CA GLU A 152 -12.41 -11.43 -17.01
C GLU A 152 -13.56 -10.96 -16.11
N ASN A 153 -14.02 -11.86 -15.20
CA ASN A 153 -15.08 -11.56 -14.25
C ASN A 153 -14.61 -10.82 -12.99
N VAL A 154 -13.30 -10.52 -12.88
CA VAL A 154 -12.71 -9.81 -11.73
C VAL A 154 -12.37 -8.38 -12.13
N GLY A 155 -13.13 -7.43 -11.62
CA GLY A 155 -12.80 -6.00 -11.72
C GLY A 155 -11.84 -5.59 -10.62
N LEU A 156 -10.85 -4.73 -10.94
CA LEU A 156 -9.84 -4.23 -10.01
C LEU A 156 -10.11 -2.79 -9.59
N VAL A 157 -10.03 -2.55 -8.31
CA VAL A 157 -9.97 -1.22 -7.70
C VAL A 157 -8.76 -1.19 -6.78
N VAL A 158 -7.87 -0.22 -6.96
CA VAL A 158 -6.71 -0.04 -6.07
C VAL A 158 -6.81 1.31 -5.38
N ILE A 159 -6.58 1.32 -4.08
CA ILE A 159 -6.37 2.56 -3.34
C ILE A 159 -4.92 2.68 -2.91
N ALA A 160 -4.43 3.90 -2.77
CA ALA A 160 -3.12 4.12 -2.18
C ALA A 160 -3.04 5.46 -1.43
N SER A 161 -2.29 5.46 -0.33
CA SER A 161 -1.78 6.69 0.28
C SER A 161 -0.57 7.17 -0.50
N LEU A 162 -0.56 8.43 -0.90
CA LEU A 162 0.59 9.07 -1.56
C LEU A 162 1.62 9.59 -0.55
N GLY A 163 1.30 9.52 0.75
CA GLY A 163 2.15 10.07 1.83
C GLY A 163 3.27 9.15 2.30
N LYS A 164 3.44 7.97 1.70
CA LYS A 164 4.52 7.02 2.04
C LYS A 164 5.72 7.20 1.10
N ALA A 165 5.94 6.31 0.17
CA ALA A 165 7.09 6.38 -0.74
C ALA A 165 7.13 7.66 -1.59
N LEU A 166 5.97 8.24 -1.92
CA LEU A 166 5.90 9.47 -2.70
C LEU A 166 5.97 10.75 -1.84
N SER A 167 6.00 10.63 -0.51
CA SER A 167 6.11 11.76 0.44
C SER A 167 5.15 12.93 0.19
N MET A 168 3.99 12.66 -0.43
CA MET A 168 3.00 13.67 -0.80
C MET A 168 1.69 13.43 -0.04
N PRO A 169 1.22 14.40 0.78
CA PRO A 169 -0.09 14.27 1.43
C PRO A 169 -1.17 14.03 0.40
N GLY A 170 -1.96 12.97 0.59
CA GLY A 170 -3.04 12.64 -0.32
C GLY A 170 -3.27 11.14 -0.43
N GLY A 171 -4.26 10.80 -1.23
CA GLY A 171 -4.58 9.44 -1.63
C GLY A 171 -5.08 9.39 -3.06
N VAL A 172 -5.11 8.20 -3.62
CA VAL A 172 -5.63 7.93 -4.95
C VAL A 172 -6.53 6.71 -4.94
N VAL A 173 -7.57 6.74 -5.77
CA VAL A 173 -8.35 5.58 -6.18
C VAL A 173 -8.09 5.34 -7.66
N LEU A 174 -7.70 4.13 -8.01
CA LEU A 174 -7.44 3.66 -9.37
C LEU A 174 -8.50 2.61 -9.73
N GLY A 175 -9.01 2.66 -10.95
CA GLY A 175 -10.02 1.69 -11.38
C GLY A 175 -10.57 1.98 -12.77
N SER A 176 -11.69 1.34 -13.11
CA SER A 176 -12.37 1.63 -14.38
C SER A 176 -12.96 3.04 -14.37
N LYS A 177 -13.06 3.66 -15.56
CA LYS A 177 -13.71 4.97 -15.74
C LYS A 177 -15.10 5.01 -15.11
N LYS A 178 -15.89 3.94 -15.28
CA LYS A 178 -17.24 3.82 -14.73
C LYS A 178 -17.21 3.82 -13.19
N PHE A 179 -16.26 3.13 -12.58
CA PHE A 179 -16.12 3.09 -11.11
C PHE A 179 -15.72 4.45 -10.56
N ILE A 180 -14.73 5.09 -11.15
CA ILE A 180 -14.29 6.45 -10.77
C ILE A 180 -15.42 7.46 -10.90
N GLN A 181 -16.22 7.39 -11.96
CA GLN A 181 -17.37 8.28 -12.15
C GLN A 181 -18.44 8.08 -11.06
N ASN A 182 -18.66 6.85 -10.58
CA ASN A 182 -19.57 6.59 -9.46
C ASN A 182 -19.09 7.27 -8.16
N ILE A 183 -17.79 7.25 -7.89
CA ILE A 183 -17.22 7.96 -6.72
C ILE A 183 -17.35 9.46 -6.91
N TRP A 184 -17.06 9.97 -8.10
CA TRP A 184 -17.17 11.40 -8.43
C TRP A 184 -18.56 11.95 -8.13
N GLN A 185 -19.60 11.20 -8.43
CA GLN A 185 -21.00 11.59 -8.19
C GLN A 185 -21.44 11.43 -6.73
N SER A 186 -20.57 10.87 -5.88
CA SER A 186 -20.89 10.64 -4.45
C SER A 186 -20.88 11.96 -3.67
N PRO A 187 -21.89 12.20 -2.81
CA PRO A 187 -21.89 13.36 -1.92
C PRO A 187 -20.72 13.34 -0.94
N HIS A 188 -20.18 12.17 -0.64
CA HIS A 188 -19.02 12.04 0.23
C HIS A 188 -17.72 12.55 -0.42
N PHE A 189 -17.59 12.38 -1.75
CA PHE A 189 -16.48 12.97 -2.49
C PHE A 189 -16.66 14.48 -2.62
N GLY A 190 -17.86 14.94 -2.99
CA GLY A 190 -18.15 16.36 -3.19
C GLY A 190 -18.05 17.19 -1.91
N GLY A 191 -18.33 16.60 -0.75
CA GLY A 191 -18.23 17.26 0.56
C GLY A 191 -16.83 17.19 1.19
N ALA A 192 -15.91 16.43 0.62
CA ALA A 192 -14.54 16.30 1.14
C ALA A 192 -13.62 17.40 0.59
N SER A 193 -12.71 17.88 1.43
CA SER A 193 -11.64 18.77 0.96
C SER A 193 -10.73 18.02 -0.02
N PRO A 194 -10.36 18.63 -1.16
CA PRO A 194 -9.46 18.01 -2.12
C PRO A 194 -8.03 17.95 -1.58
N ILE A 195 -7.20 17.16 -2.21
CA ILE A 195 -5.76 17.25 -2.08
C ILE A 195 -5.29 18.66 -2.49
N THR A 196 -4.24 19.17 -1.84
CA THR A 196 -3.71 20.49 -2.11
C THR A 196 -3.09 20.57 -3.52
N PRO A 197 -3.54 21.50 -4.39
CA PRO A 197 -3.05 21.61 -5.78
C PRO A 197 -1.53 21.79 -5.89
N ALA A 198 -0.91 22.46 -4.93
CA ALA A 198 0.54 22.68 -4.92
C ALA A 198 1.33 21.37 -4.83
N TYR A 199 0.83 20.38 -4.07
CA TYR A 199 1.47 19.05 -4.01
C TYR A 199 1.30 18.28 -5.31
N LEU A 200 0.15 18.38 -5.98
CA LEU A 200 -0.04 17.76 -7.28
C LEU A 200 0.88 18.36 -8.34
N HIS A 201 1.03 19.70 -8.31
CA HIS A 201 1.97 20.37 -9.20
C HIS A 201 3.42 19.93 -8.95
N ALA A 202 3.86 19.93 -7.68
CA ALA A 202 5.20 19.46 -7.30
C ALA A 202 5.41 18.00 -7.73
N PHE A 203 4.43 17.13 -7.52
CA PHE A 203 4.47 15.74 -7.94
C PHE A 203 4.69 15.61 -9.44
N LEU A 204 3.93 16.32 -10.26
CA LEU A 204 4.09 16.27 -11.72
C LEU A 204 5.45 16.78 -12.21
N GLN A 205 6.05 17.76 -11.50
CA GLN A 205 7.35 18.31 -11.86
C GLN A 205 8.55 17.48 -11.34
N ALA A 206 8.32 16.58 -10.38
CA ALA A 206 9.40 15.87 -9.68
C ALA A 206 9.61 14.43 -10.15
N GLN A 207 9.10 14.03 -11.33
CA GLN A 207 9.14 12.62 -11.77
C GLN A 207 10.56 12.06 -11.91
N ASP A 208 11.47 12.84 -12.45
CA ASP A 208 12.90 12.45 -12.56
C ASP A 208 13.54 12.30 -11.18
N LEU A 209 13.14 13.14 -10.22
CA LEU A 209 13.62 13.04 -8.84
C LEU A 209 13.10 11.76 -8.16
N TYR A 210 11.83 11.40 -8.34
CA TYR A 210 11.29 10.15 -7.81
C TYR A 210 12.02 8.93 -8.37
N GLU A 211 12.29 8.92 -9.67
CA GLU A 211 13.05 7.83 -10.30
C GLU A 211 14.47 7.74 -9.71
N GLN A 212 15.17 8.86 -9.61
CA GLN A 212 16.51 8.93 -9.03
C GLN A 212 16.53 8.45 -7.58
N GLN A 213 15.60 8.92 -6.75
CA GLN A 213 15.52 8.53 -5.33
C GLN A 213 15.18 7.05 -5.17
N ARG A 214 14.32 6.50 -6.03
CA ARG A 214 14.04 5.06 -6.03
C ARG A 214 15.28 4.23 -6.37
N GLN A 215 16.08 4.65 -7.34
CA GLN A 215 17.33 3.98 -7.68
C GLN A 215 18.32 4.01 -6.52
N ILE A 216 18.47 5.16 -5.84
CA ILE A 216 19.31 5.29 -4.65
C ILE A 216 18.80 4.36 -3.54
N LEU A 217 17.49 4.32 -3.29
CA LEU A 217 16.89 3.41 -2.32
C LEU A 217 17.25 1.95 -2.64
N PHE A 218 17.13 1.52 -3.89
CA PHE A 218 17.43 0.14 -4.28
C PHE A 218 18.92 -0.19 -4.10
N GLN A 219 19.81 0.75 -4.41
CA GLN A 219 21.24 0.60 -4.12
C GLN A 219 21.51 0.51 -2.61
N ASN A 220 20.78 1.25 -1.77
CA ASN A 220 20.88 1.17 -0.33
C ASN A 220 20.41 -0.19 0.21
N ILE A 221 19.31 -0.73 -0.33
CA ILE A 221 18.78 -2.05 0.01
C ILE A 221 19.78 -3.14 -0.38
N GLU A 222 20.32 -3.10 -1.60
CA GLU A 222 21.31 -4.05 -2.07
C GLU A 222 22.57 -4.02 -1.20
N PHE A 223 23.08 -2.82 -0.89
CA PHE A 223 24.23 -2.65 -0.02
C PHE A 223 23.96 -3.23 1.39
N PHE A 224 22.83 -2.88 2.00
CA PHE A 224 22.48 -3.38 3.34
C PHE A 224 22.39 -4.91 3.33
N ASN A 225 21.74 -5.52 2.35
CA ASN A 225 21.65 -6.97 2.20
C ASN A 225 23.04 -7.63 2.05
N SER A 226 23.96 -6.99 1.31
CA SER A 226 25.30 -7.52 1.08
C SER A 226 26.19 -7.51 2.34
N GLN A 227 25.84 -6.69 3.33
CA GLN A 227 26.58 -6.57 4.59
C GLN A 227 26.00 -7.47 5.72
N LEU A 228 24.81 -8.03 5.52
CA LEU A 228 24.20 -8.92 6.52
C LEU A 228 24.79 -10.32 6.42
N GLU A 229 25.49 -10.77 7.47
CA GLU A 229 26.06 -12.12 7.59
C GLU A 229 24.98 -13.18 7.89
N LEU A 230 23.83 -12.77 8.46
CA LEU A 230 22.71 -13.64 8.81
C LEU A 230 21.43 -13.20 8.08
N PRO A 231 21.23 -13.63 6.84
CA PRO A 231 20.03 -13.27 6.08
C PRO A 231 18.73 -13.78 6.74
N THR A 232 18.81 -14.77 7.63
CA THR A 232 17.66 -15.33 8.36
C THR A 232 17.14 -14.46 9.50
N LEU A 233 17.90 -13.44 9.92
CA LEU A 233 17.49 -12.51 10.99
C LEU A 233 16.29 -11.65 10.54
N PHE A 234 16.23 -11.33 9.26
CA PHE A 234 15.21 -10.47 8.71
C PHE A 234 14.37 -11.17 7.65
N GLN A 235 13.10 -10.86 7.66
CA GLN A 235 12.18 -11.18 6.57
C GLN A 235 11.98 -9.93 5.69
N THR A 236 12.21 -10.10 4.41
CA THR A 236 12.00 -9.08 3.36
C THR A 236 11.74 -9.77 2.02
N PHE A 237 11.43 -9.01 0.98
CA PHE A 237 11.29 -9.53 -0.39
C PHE A 237 11.76 -8.51 -1.43
N GLY A 238 12.44 -8.96 -2.46
CA GLY A 238 12.91 -8.13 -3.58
C GLY A 238 13.60 -6.84 -3.10
N ASN A 239 13.23 -5.72 -3.72
CA ASN A 239 13.71 -4.38 -3.33
C ASN A 239 12.74 -3.65 -2.38
N PHE A 240 11.98 -4.38 -1.57
CA PHE A 240 11.11 -3.77 -0.57
C PHE A 240 11.94 -3.23 0.61
N PRO A 241 11.76 -1.97 1.02
CA PRO A 241 12.68 -1.30 1.95
C PRO A 241 12.45 -1.66 3.43
N VAL A 242 11.63 -2.67 3.72
CA VAL A 242 11.30 -3.09 5.09
C VAL A 242 11.93 -4.44 5.39
N PHE A 243 12.63 -4.51 6.52
CA PHE A 243 13.29 -5.70 7.04
C PHE A 243 12.66 -6.01 8.40
N TYR A 244 11.72 -6.94 8.42
CA TYR A 244 11.03 -7.39 9.63
C TYR A 244 11.87 -8.42 10.39
N THR A 245 11.91 -8.30 11.72
CA THR A 245 12.52 -9.30 12.60
C THR A 245 11.61 -9.67 13.76
N LYS A 246 11.78 -10.89 14.27
CA LYS A 246 11.15 -11.36 15.52
C LYS A 246 11.94 -10.95 16.76
N GLU A 247 13.19 -10.49 16.58
CA GLU A 247 14.08 -10.07 17.65
C GLU A 247 13.70 -8.66 18.14
N ASN A 248 12.68 -8.57 19.01
CA ASN A 248 12.18 -7.28 19.48
C ASN A 248 13.23 -6.52 20.32
N ASN A 249 14.14 -7.23 20.99
CA ASN A 249 15.22 -6.63 21.78
C ASN A 249 16.25 -5.89 20.92
N LEU A 250 16.27 -6.13 19.60
CA LEU A 250 17.14 -5.41 18.68
C LEU A 250 16.87 -3.90 18.71
N ALA A 251 15.61 -3.49 18.87
CA ALA A 251 15.26 -2.06 18.92
C ALA A 251 15.89 -1.37 20.13
N ASP A 252 15.82 -1.98 21.31
CA ASP A 252 16.40 -1.44 22.54
C ASP A 252 17.94 -1.43 22.48
N PHE A 253 18.54 -2.47 21.92
CA PHE A 253 19.98 -2.53 21.70
C PHE A 253 20.47 -1.41 20.77
N LEU A 254 19.83 -1.25 19.61
CA LEU A 254 20.18 -0.20 18.66
C LEU A 254 19.96 1.21 19.23
N GLN A 255 18.92 1.39 20.05
CA GLN A 255 18.66 2.67 20.72
C GLN A 255 19.81 3.08 21.67
N GLN A 256 20.43 2.12 22.37
CA GLN A 256 21.60 2.38 23.20
C GLN A 256 22.80 2.88 22.37
N HIS A 257 22.85 2.49 21.08
CA HIS A 257 23.85 2.94 20.11
C HIS A 257 23.38 4.16 19.29
N LYS A 258 22.32 4.86 19.75
CA LYS A 258 21.74 6.05 19.10
C LYS A 258 21.16 5.80 17.70
N VAL A 259 20.77 4.57 17.41
CA VAL A 259 20.07 4.17 16.20
C VAL A 259 18.64 3.83 16.54
N LEU A 260 17.68 4.53 15.90
CA LEU A 260 16.25 4.28 16.08
C LEU A 260 15.71 3.47 14.91
N ILE A 261 15.04 2.36 15.22
CA ILE A 261 14.26 1.58 14.27
C ILE A 261 12.79 1.54 14.67
N SER A 262 11.92 1.11 13.75
CA SER A 262 10.50 0.95 14.06
C SER A 262 10.27 -0.24 14.99
N SER A 263 9.74 0.00 16.20
CA SER A 263 9.29 -1.05 17.13
C SER A 263 8.03 -0.56 17.84
N PHE A 264 6.88 -1.18 17.55
CA PHE A 264 5.59 -0.74 18.09
C PHE A 264 4.54 -1.85 18.02
N SER A 265 3.54 -1.77 18.90
CA SER A 265 2.39 -2.68 18.86
C SER A 265 1.33 -2.20 17.86
N TYR A 266 0.79 -3.08 17.03
CA TYR A 266 -0.21 -2.77 16.02
C TYR A 266 -1.19 -3.95 15.82
N PRO A 267 -2.51 -3.72 15.65
CA PRO A 267 -3.21 -2.43 15.48
C PRO A 267 -3.56 -1.69 16.77
N THR A 268 -3.32 -2.30 17.93
CA THR A 268 -3.58 -1.69 19.26
C THR A 268 -2.32 -1.75 20.11
N THR A 269 -2.27 -0.99 21.19
CA THR A 269 -1.16 -1.01 22.16
C THR A 269 -1.02 -2.34 22.91
N GLN A 270 -2.00 -3.23 22.83
CA GLN A 270 -1.99 -4.57 23.44
C GLN A 270 -1.65 -5.67 22.42
N SER A 271 -1.45 -5.31 21.16
CA SER A 271 -1.08 -6.24 20.10
C SER A 271 0.40 -6.63 20.19
N GLU A 272 0.78 -7.69 19.47
CA GLU A 272 2.17 -8.10 19.30
C GLU A 272 3.05 -6.94 18.81
N THR A 273 4.25 -6.83 19.38
CA THR A 273 5.22 -5.81 18.93
C THR A 273 5.79 -6.19 17.57
N ILE A 274 5.80 -5.24 16.68
CA ILE A 274 6.35 -5.34 15.33
C ILE A 274 7.67 -4.57 15.29
N THR A 275 8.77 -5.27 15.11
CA THR A 275 10.11 -4.69 15.02
C THR A 275 10.63 -4.80 13.58
N ARG A 276 11.09 -3.69 13.02
CA ARG A 276 11.56 -3.64 11.64
C ARG A 276 12.53 -2.50 11.38
N VAL A 277 13.52 -2.76 10.56
CA VAL A 277 14.35 -1.74 9.94
C VAL A 277 13.63 -1.26 8.67
N VAL A 278 13.57 0.05 8.47
CA VAL A 278 13.00 0.66 7.26
C VAL A 278 14.07 1.53 6.63
N LEU A 279 14.50 1.19 5.42
CA LEU A 279 15.48 1.96 4.68
C LEU A 279 14.79 3.05 3.84
N ASN A 280 15.51 4.12 3.58
CA ASN A 280 15.10 5.18 2.66
C ASN A 280 16.29 5.65 1.81
N ALA A 281 16.04 6.53 0.85
CA ALA A 281 17.07 7.03 -0.07
C ALA A 281 18.04 8.01 0.61
N GLU A 282 17.68 8.63 1.72
CA GLU A 282 18.51 9.59 2.45
C GLU A 282 19.60 8.93 3.32
N HIS A 283 19.49 7.63 3.58
CA HIS A 283 20.53 6.92 4.32
C HIS A 283 21.85 6.90 3.53
N THR A 284 22.92 7.32 4.19
CA THR A 284 24.27 7.27 3.60
C THR A 284 24.89 5.88 3.75
N ARG A 285 25.95 5.62 2.99
CA ARG A 285 26.74 4.38 3.17
C ARG A 285 27.29 4.25 4.59
N THR A 286 27.68 5.35 5.23
CA THR A 286 28.15 5.38 6.61
C THR A 286 27.05 4.94 7.57
N ASP A 287 25.82 5.45 7.42
CA ASP A 287 24.70 5.06 8.28
C ASP A 287 24.42 3.56 8.16
N LEU A 288 24.39 3.04 6.93
CA LEU A 288 24.13 1.62 6.69
C LEU A 288 25.25 0.72 7.22
N THR A 289 26.52 1.14 7.09
CA THR A 289 27.66 0.40 7.64
C THR A 289 27.61 0.38 9.18
N GLN A 290 27.28 1.50 9.82
CA GLN A 290 27.12 1.52 11.29
C GLN A 290 25.96 0.64 11.74
N LEU A 291 24.83 0.72 11.05
CA LEU A 291 23.65 -0.10 11.35
C LEU A 291 23.99 -1.59 11.26
N THR A 292 24.63 -2.03 10.18
CA THR A 292 25.01 -3.45 10.01
C THR A 292 26.03 -3.90 11.03
N HIS A 293 27.00 -3.06 11.39
CA HIS A 293 27.97 -3.36 12.47
C HIS A 293 27.25 -3.63 13.81
N PHE A 294 26.34 -2.76 14.23
CA PHE A 294 25.59 -2.96 15.48
C PHE A 294 24.66 -4.16 15.42
N ILE A 295 24.07 -4.46 14.27
CA ILE A 295 23.26 -5.68 14.10
C ILE A 295 24.14 -6.93 14.27
N GLN A 296 25.34 -6.96 13.69
CA GLN A 296 26.29 -8.07 13.85
C GLN A 296 26.73 -8.24 15.30
N GLU A 297 27.00 -7.14 16.01
CA GLU A 297 27.30 -7.15 17.44
C GLU A 297 26.14 -7.73 18.26
N PHE A 298 24.91 -7.28 18.00
CA PHE A 298 23.71 -7.83 18.64
C PHE A 298 23.60 -9.34 18.43
N VAL A 299 23.81 -9.80 17.21
CA VAL A 299 23.73 -11.23 16.87
C VAL A 299 24.81 -12.02 17.60
N ALA A 300 26.04 -11.54 17.64
CA ALA A 300 27.15 -12.21 18.38
C ALA A 300 26.87 -12.34 19.88
N LEU A 301 26.12 -11.40 20.47
CA LEU A 301 25.75 -11.43 21.88
C LEU A 301 24.54 -12.33 22.17
N THR A 302 23.62 -12.50 21.22
CA THR A 302 22.35 -13.20 21.44
C THR A 302 22.31 -14.62 20.84
N HIS A 303 23.20 -14.91 19.87
CA HIS A 303 23.30 -16.19 19.17
C HIS A 303 24.77 -16.64 19.12
N PRO A 304 25.41 -16.91 20.28
CA PRO A 304 26.82 -17.24 20.38
C PRO A 304 27.19 -18.60 19.72
#